data_815f2f2921786943b2f3c07336f6084b
#
_entry.id   815f2f2921786943b2f3c07336f6084b
#
_cell.length_a   1.000
_cell.length_b   1.000
_cell.length_c   1.000
_cell.angle_alpha   90.00
_cell.angle_beta   90.00
_cell.angle_gamma   90.00
#
_symmetry.space_group_name_H-M   'P 1'
#
loop_
_entity.id
_entity.type
_entity.pdbx_description
1 polymer ?
#
loop_
_entity_poly.entity_id
_entity_poly.type
_entity_poly.pdbx_seq_one_letter_code
_entity_poly.pdbx_strand_id
1 'polypeptide(L)'
;MSNKKTKQKNSTPNAQTNNDSRSKQLLTEGALIGSIALCLIMMVALLSYSPADSGWSKTATNHQVLNAIGPAGALFADILFNLFGAMAYLFPLLLAARALQILRTCLLKEALPFDSVTFSLRMIGFVLVMVSATSLANIQFSDGLTSYPSGFGGVLGKTISESVLEVFSYTGASVILLALFLFGLTVFAEISWILLIDSLGSTTIICAGWISRTFAEFRRKQLEKSIAREARAERSVKVEAASKRKLQRTPVTISAPEAK
;
A
#
# COMPACT_ATOMS: atom_id res chain seq x y z
N MET A 1 -28.19 34.21 -67.18
CA MET A 1 -27.70 34.47 -65.80
C MET A 1 -28.44 33.54 -64.85
N SER A 2 -27.81 32.41 -64.55
CA SER A 2 -28.41 31.37 -63.70
C SER A 2 -27.69 31.36 -62.33
N ASN A 3 -28.39 31.73 -61.30
CA ASN A 3 -27.86 31.86 -59.93
C ASN A 3 -28.00 30.53 -59.19
N LYS A 4 -26.92 29.75 -59.11
CA LYS A 4 -26.87 28.47 -58.43
C LYS A 4 -26.62 28.73 -56.94
N LYS A 5 -27.68 28.74 -56.11
CA LYS A 5 -27.58 28.78 -54.64
C LYS A 5 -26.99 27.45 -54.12
N THR A 6 -25.73 27.50 -53.67
CA THR A 6 -25.07 26.42 -52.95
C THR A 6 -25.68 26.29 -51.57
N LYS A 7 -26.39 25.18 -51.36
CA LYS A 7 -27.01 24.81 -50.08
C LYS A 7 -25.89 24.35 -49.12
N GLN A 8 -25.46 25.20 -48.23
CA GLN A 8 -24.53 24.91 -47.15
C GLN A 8 -25.15 23.89 -46.20
N LYS A 9 -24.64 22.68 -46.23
CA LYS A 9 -25.10 21.59 -45.34
C LYS A 9 -24.46 21.83 -43.98
N ASN A 10 -25.21 22.47 -43.08
CA ASN A 10 -24.85 22.55 -41.65
C ASN A 10 -24.91 21.14 -41.06
N SER A 11 -23.78 20.48 -41.04
CA SER A 11 -23.59 19.28 -40.26
C SER A 11 -23.44 19.68 -38.77
N THR A 12 -24.37 19.27 -37.96
CA THR A 12 -24.34 19.39 -36.51
C THR A 12 -23.28 18.44 -35.92
N PRO A 13 -22.10 18.92 -35.51
CA PRO A 13 -21.03 18.06 -34.99
C PRO A 13 -21.16 17.74 -33.49
N ASN A 14 -22.11 18.32 -32.79
CA ASN A 14 -22.07 18.39 -31.33
C ASN A 14 -22.74 17.24 -30.56
N ALA A 15 -23.60 16.43 -31.18
CA ALA A 15 -24.33 15.37 -30.48
C ALA A 15 -23.54 14.04 -30.45
N GLN A 16 -22.75 13.75 -31.48
CA GLN A 16 -21.97 12.49 -31.54
C GLN A 16 -20.72 12.54 -30.65
N THR A 17 -20.02 13.65 -30.58
CA THR A 17 -18.85 13.82 -29.70
C THR A 17 -19.19 13.77 -28.22
N ASN A 18 -20.38 14.26 -27.82
CA ASN A 18 -20.84 14.18 -26.42
C ASN A 18 -21.23 12.75 -26.01
N ASN A 19 -21.79 11.96 -26.91
CA ASN A 19 -22.14 10.57 -26.62
C ASN A 19 -20.91 9.68 -26.52
N ASP A 20 -19.90 9.91 -27.37
CA ASP A 20 -18.64 9.16 -27.33
C ASP A 20 -17.83 9.44 -26.05
N SER A 21 -17.79 10.68 -25.60
CA SER A 21 -17.12 11.03 -24.33
C SER A 21 -17.83 10.44 -23.11
N ARG A 22 -19.15 10.46 -23.09
CA ARG A 22 -19.95 9.87 -22.00
C ARG A 22 -19.82 8.34 -21.96
N SER A 23 -19.82 7.69 -23.12
CA SER A 23 -19.64 6.24 -23.21
C SER A 23 -18.25 5.81 -22.70
N LYS A 24 -17.19 6.54 -23.05
CA LYS A 24 -15.83 6.28 -22.56
C LYS A 24 -15.74 6.47 -21.04
N GLN A 25 -16.37 7.49 -20.50
CA GLN A 25 -16.42 7.72 -19.05
C GLN A 25 -17.12 6.57 -18.32
N LEU A 26 -18.29 6.14 -18.78
CA LEU A 26 -19.03 5.02 -18.18
C LEU A 26 -18.24 3.71 -18.25
N LEU A 27 -17.53 3.45 -19.36
CA LEU A 27 -16.65 2.28 -19.48
C LEU A 27 -15.49 2.32 -18.50
N THR A 28 -14.91 3.49 -18.28
CA THR A 28 -13.79 3.66 -17.33
C THR A 28 -14.25 3.49 -15.88
N GLU A 29 -15.41 4.05 -15.52
CA GLU A 29 -16.01 3.85 -14.19
C GLU A 29 -16.39 2.38 -13.97
N GLY A 30 -16.96 1.72 -14.98
CA GLY A 30 -17.29 0.29 -14.94
C GLY A 30 -16.02 -0.58 -14.78
N ALA A 31 -14.97 -0.27 -15.54
CA ALA A 31 -13.68 -0.96 -15.44
C ALA A 31 -13.03 -0.78 -14.05
N LEU A 32 -13.15 0.41 -13.46
CA LEU A 32 -12.67 0.68 -12.10
C LEU A 32 -13.41 -0.17 -11.06
N ILE A 33 -14.75 -0.17 -11.09
CA ILE A 33 -15.56 -0.98 -10.17
C ILE A 33 -15.26 -2.46 -10.35
N GLY A 34 -15.20 -2.93 -11.60
CA GLY A 34 -14.87 -4.33 -11.92
C GLY A 34 -13.47 -4.74 -11.46
N SER A 35 -12.47 -3.87 -11.61
CA SER A 35 -11.10 -4.15 -11.17
C SER A 35 -10.98 -4.18 -9.63
N ILE A 36 -11.69 -3.31 -8.92
CA ILE A 36 -11.74 -3.33 -7.45
C ILE A 36 -12.42 -4.61 -6.95
N ALA A 37 -13.58 -4.96 -7.53
CA ALA A 37 -14.30 -6.17 -7.17
C ALA A 37 -13.46 -7.42 -7.42
N LEU A 38 -12.81 -7.51 -8.58
CA LEU A 38 -11.91 -8.62 -8.92
C LEU A 38 -10.71 -8.69 -7.95
N CYS A 39 -10.10 -7.57 -7.64
CA CYS A 39 -9.01 -7.49 -6.67
C CYS A 39 -9.43 -8.03 -5.29
N LEU A 40 -10.61 -7.63 -4.80
CA LEU A 40 -11.14 -8.09 -3.52
C LEU A 40 -11.43 -9.60 -3.54
N ILE A 41 -12.08 -10.10 -4.60
CA ILE A 41 -12.36 -11.52 -4.77
C ILE A 41 -11.06 -12.34 -4.77
N MET A 42 -10.07 -11.92 -5.57
CA MET A 42 -8.77 -12.58 -5.62
C MET A 42 -8.07 -12.56 -4.26
N MET A 43 -8.07 -11.42 -3.58
CA MET A 43 -7.45 -11.28 -2.26
C MET A 43 -8.11 -12.19 -1.24
N VAL A 44 -9.45 -12.21 -1.17
CA VAL A 44 -10.19 -13.08 -0.25
C VAL A 44 -9.97 -14.56 -0.59
N ALA A 45 -9.96 -14.94 -1.87
CA ALA A 45 -9.69 -16.31 -2.29
C ALA A 45 -8.29 -16.79 -1.84
N LEU A 46 -7.27 -15.94 -2.00
CA LEU A 46 -5.89 -16.26 -1.60
C LEU A 46 -5.71 -16.26 -0.08
N LEU A 47 -6.31 -15.30 0.65
CA LEU A 47 -6.20 -15.23 2.11
C LEU A 47 -6.95 -16.36 2.83
N SER A 48 -8.04 -16.86 2.23
CA SER A 48 -8.82 -17.98 2.77
C SER A 48 -8.41 -19.34 2.18
N TYR A 49 -7.26 -19.41 1.53
CA TYR A 49 -6.73 -20.66 0.99
C TYR A 49 -6.50 -21.69 2.10
N SER A 50 -6.98 -22.89 1.87
CA SER A 50 -6.73 -24.05 2.73
C SER A 50 -6.17 -25.21 1.88
N PRO A 51 -5.03 -25.82 2.30
CA PRO A 51 -4.50 -27.01 1.64
C PRO A 51 -5.43 -28.22 1.70
N ALA A 52 -6.46 -28.18 2.56
CA ALA A 52 -7.44 -29.25 2.72
C ALA A 52 -8.59 -29.18 1.70
N ASP A 53 -8.77 -28.04 1.03
CA ASP A 53 -9.80 -27.88 0.01
C ASP A 53 -9.46 -28.65 -1.25
N SER A 54 -10.51 -29.08 -1.99
CA SER A 54 -10.32 -29.62 -3.34
C SER A 54 -9.78 -28.53 -4.25
N GLY A 55 -8.65 -28.81 -4.88
CA GLY A 55 -8.02 -27.92 -5.83
C GLY A 55 -7.71 -28.64 -7.14
N TRP A 56 -6.91 -28.00 -7.97
CA TRP A 56 -6.37 -28.61 -9.17
C TRP A 56 -5.33 -29.71 -8.86
N SER A 57 -4.56 -29.49 -7.79
CA SER A 57 -3.47 -30.40 -7.39
C SER A 57 -3.91 -31.55 -6.50
N LYS A 58 -5.08 -31.43 -5.85
CA LYS A 58 -5.56 -32.40 -4.85
C LYS A 58 -7.07 -32.59 -4.92
N THR A 59 -7.51 -33.83 -4.71
CA THR A 59 -8.92 -34.15 -4.49
C THR A 59 -9.17 -34.14 -2.98
N ALA A 60 -10.09 -33.31 -2.51
CA ALA A 60 -10.42 -33.27 -1.09
C ALA A 60 -11.15 -34.54 -0.66
N THR A 61 -10.81 -35.02 0.52
CA THR A 61 -11.51 -36.13 1.18
C THR A 61 -12.82 -35.66 1.85
N ASN A 62 -12.97 -34.34 2.03
CA ASN A 62 -14.11 -33.74 2.73
C ASN A 62 -14.92 -32.84 1.79
N HIS A 63 -16.26 -32.94 1.86
CA HIS A 63 -17.16 -32.21 0.98
C HIS A 63 -17.35 -30.73 1.37
N GLN A 64 -16.76 -30.26 2.48
CA GLN A 64 -16.87 -28.87 2.92
C GLN A 64 -15.65 -28.08 2.45
N VAL A 65 -15.89 -27.08 1.60
CA VAL A 65 -14.87 -26.13 1.14
C VAL A 65 -14.71 -25.04 2.18
N LEU A 66 -13.48 -24.82 2.65
CA LEU A 66 -13.13 -23.81 3.66
C LEU A 66 -12.89 -22.44 3.06
N ASN A 67 -12.59 -22.37 1.75
CA ASN A 67 -12.35 -21.10 1.06
C ASN A 67 -13.59 -20.21 1.08
N ALA A 68 -13.43 -18.94 1.50
CA ALA A 68 -14.54 -17.99 1.65
C ALA A 68 -15.27 -17.63 0.34
N ILE A 69 -14.60 -17.82 -0.83
CA ILE A 69 -15.20 -17.64 -2.17
C ILE A 69 -15.86 -18.94 -2.67
N GLY A 70 -15.75 -20.02 -1.89
CA GLY A 70 -16.28 -21.32 -2.27
C GLY A 70 -15.35 -22.12 -3.19
N PRO A 71 -15.87 -23.16 -3.89
CA PRO A 71 -15.06 -24.08 -4.70
C PRO A 71 -14.26 -23.40 -5.81
N ALA A 72 -14.83 -22.37 -6.44
CA ALA A 72 -14.14 -21.60 -7.47
C ALA A 72 -12.94 -20.83 -6.91
N GLY A 73 -13.09 -20.25 -5.71
CA GLY A 73 -12.00 -19.58 -5.01
C GLY A 73 -10.90 -20.54 -4.58
N ALA A 74 -11.26 -21.71 -4.06
CA ALA A 74 -10.32 -22.78 -3.69
C ALA A 74 -9.49 -23.24 -4.89
N LEU A 75 -10.16 -23.55 -6.01
CA LEU A 75 -9.49 -23.96 -7.26
C LEU A 75 -8.55 -22.87 -7.79
N PHE A 76 -9.02 -21.64 -7.82
CA PHE A 76 -8.24 -20.49 -8.30
C PHE A 76 -6.99 -20.26 -7.43
N ALA A 77 -7.17 -20.25 -6.11
CA ALA A 77 -6.07 -20.08 -5.16
C ALA A 77 -5.06 -21.24 -5.25
N ASP A 78 -5.52 -22.50 -5.38
CA ASP A 78 -4.65 -23.65 -5.51
C ASP A 78 -3.79 -23.58 -6.79
N ILE A 79 -4.37 -23.20 -7.93
CA ILE A 79 -3.63 -23.00 -9.18
C ILE A 79 -2.57 -21.91 -9.00
N LEU A 80 -2.93 -20.76 -8.44
CA LEU A 80 -1.99 -19.67 -8.28
C LEU A 80 -0.86 -19.99 -7.30
N PHE A 81 -1.16 -20.64 -6.17
CA PHE A 81 -0.11 -21.03 -5.22
C PHE A 81 0.78 -22.15 -5.74
N ASN A 82 0.26 -23.06 -6.53
CA ASN A 82 1.11 -24.07 -7.19
C ASN A 82 2.03 -23.46 -8.24
N LEU A 83 1.53 -22.56 -9.08
CA LEU A 83 2.32 -21.97 -10.15
C LEU A 83 3.30 -20.89 -9.64
N PHE A 84 2.84 -19.99 -8.77
CA PHE A 84 3.57 -18.78 -8.39
C PHE A 84 4.00 -18.78 -6.91
N GLY A 85 3.58 -19.74 -6.12
CA GLY A 85 3.86 -19.78 -4.68
C GLY A 85 3.36 -18.53 -3.96
N ALA A 86 4.14 -18.03 -3.01
CA ALA A 86 3.81 -16.79 -2.27
C ALA A 86 3.64 -15.58 -3.18
N MET A 87 4.28 -15.58 -4.36
CA MET A 87 4.16 -14.48 -5.32
C MET A 87 2.77 -14.39 -5.97
N ALA A 88 1.89 -15.36 -5.74
CA ALA A 88 0.48 -15.27 -6.12
C ALA A 88 -0.22 -13.99 -5.59
N TYR A 89 0.19 -13.49 -4.42
CA TYR A 89 -0.33 -12.24 -3.87
C TYR A 89 0.01 -10.99 -4.70
N LEU A 90 1.00 -11.07 -5.60
CA LEU A 90 1.29 -9.97 -6.51
C LEU A 90 0.14 -9.70 -7.49
N PHE A 91 -0.65 -10.72 -7.86
CA PHE A 91 -1.79 -10.53 -8.77
C PHE A 91 -2.79 -9.48 -8.25
N PRO A 92 -3.42 -9.67 -7.08
CA PRO A 92 -4.31 -8.64 -6.54
C PRO A 92 -3.60 -7.33 -6.23
N LEU A 93 -2.32 -7.36 -5.81
CA LEU A 93 -1.55 -6.14 -5.53
C LEU A 93 -1.32 -5.31 -6.79
N LEU A 94 -0.89 -5.93 -7.89
CA LEU A 94 -0.67 -5.26 -9.18
C LEU A 94 -2.00 -4.77 -9.79
N LEU A 95 -3.08 -5.55 -9.64
CA LEU A 95 -4.41 -5.14 -10.05
C LEU A 95 -4.91 -3.93 -9.24
N ALA A 96 -4.68 -3.91 -7.93
CA ALA A 96 -4.99 -2.77 -7.08
C ALA A 96 -4.21 -1.52 -7.48
N ALA A 97 -2.92 -1.66 -7.78
CA ALA A 97 -2.10 -0.55 -8.27
C ALA A 97 -2.67 0.03 -9.58
N ARG A 98 -3.15 -0.82 -10.49
CA ARG A 98 -3.83 -0.38 -11.72
C ARG A 98 -5.16 0.30 -11.46
N ALA A 99 -5.97 -0.26 -10.57
CA ALA A 99 -7.23 0.37 -10.17
C ALA A 99 -7.00 1.77 -9.58
N LEU A 100 -5.98 1.94 -8.75
CA LEU A 100 -5.60 3.25 -8.19
C LEU A 100 -5.13 4.24 -9.27
N GLN A 101 -4.39 3.77 -10.29
CA GLN A 101 -3.99 4.63 -11.42
C GLN A 101 -5.22 5.09 -12.21
N ILE A 102 -6.14 4.18 -12.55
CA ILE A 102 -7.40 4.49 -13.22
C ILE A 102 -8.21 5.50 -12.40
N LEU A 103 -8.32 5.27 -11.09
CA LEU A 103 -9.03 6.18 -10.18
C LEU A 103 -8.42 7.60 -10.20
N ARG A 104 -7.10 7.71 -10.13
CA ARG A 104 -6.41 9.01 -10.20
C ARG A 104 -6.71 9.73 -11.51
N THR A 105 -6.64 9.02 -12.65
CA THR A 105 -6.95 9.59 -13.97
C THR A 105 -8.41 10.03 -14.08
N CYS A 106 -9.34 9.23 -13.54
CA CYS A 106 -10.75 9.61 -13.46
C CYS A 106 -10.96 10.89 -12.64
N LEU A 107 -10.31 11.00 -11.48
CA LEU A 107 -10.43 12.18 -10.61
C LEU A 107 -9.83 13.44 -11.25
N LEU A 108 -8.75 13.30 -12.02
CA LEU A 108 -8.10 14.40 -12.74
C LEU A 108 -8.81 14.76 -14.05
N LYS A 109 -9.87 14.01 -14.43
CA LYS A 109 -10.61 14.17 -15.69
C LYS A 109 -9.74 14.09 -16.95
N GLU A 110 -8.61 13.39 -16.86
CA GLU A 110 -7.76 13.13 -18.01
C GLU A 110 -8.36 11.99 -18.83
N ALA A 111 -8.38 12.15 -20.15
CA ALA A 111 -8.83 11.08 -21.02
C ALA A 111 -7.80 9.95 -21.01
N LEU A 112 -8.22 8.74 -20.64
CA LEU A 112 -7.38 7.54 -20.78
C LEU A 112 -7.31 7.20 -22.29
N PRO A 113 -6.17 7.41 -22.96
CA PRO A 113 -6.00 6.87 -24.30
C PRO A 113 -5.90 5.35 -24.17
N PHE A 114 -6.93 4.64 -24.63
CA PHE A 114 -6.83 3.19 -24.80
C PHE A 114 -6.01 2.91 -26.06
N ASP A 115 -4.69 2.76 -25.85
CA ASP A 115 -3.77 2.38 -26.91
C ASP A 115 -3.39 0.90 -26.74
N SER A 116 -3.64 0.12 -27.79
CA SER A 116 -3.33 -1.32 -27.83
C SER A 116 -1.84 -1.60 -27.59
N VAL A 117 -0.96 -0.70 -28.04
CA VAL A 117 0.49 -0.85 -27.84
C VAL A 117 0.84 -0.72 -26.36
N THR A 118 0.30 0.30 -25.70
CA THR A 118 0.50 0.51 -24.27
C THR A 118 -0.05 -0.66 -23.45
N PHE A 119 -1.21 -1.21 -23.83
CA PHE A 119 -1.77 -2.39 -23.17
C PHE A 119 -0.85 -3.62 -23.33
N SER A 120 -0.35 -3.87 -24.55
CA SER A 120 0.57 -4.99 -24.83
C SER A 120 1.88 -4.86 -24.04
N LEU A 121 2.46 -3.66 -23.98
CA LEU A 121 3.65 -3.38 -23.19
C LEU A 121 3.42 -3.66 -21.71
N ARG A 122 2.28 -3.26 -21.17
CA ARG A 122 1.92 -3.54 -19.77
C ARG A 122 1.77 -5.03 -19.51
N MET A 123 1.18 -5.79 -20.42
CA MET A 123 1.08 -7.25 -20.28
C MET A 123 2.46 -7.91 -20.29
N ILE A 124 3.37 -7.48 -21.15
CA ILE A 124 4.77 -7.93 -21.14
C ILE A 124 5.43 -7.59 -19.80
N GLY A 125 5.28 -6.35 -19.32
CA GLY A 125 5.78 -5.92 -18.01
C GLY A 125 5.23 -6.77 -16.86
N PHE A 126 3.94 -7.09 -16.89
CA PHE A 126 3.32 -7.97 -15.91
C PHE A 126 3.93 -9.38 -15.89
N VAL A 127 4.10 -9.98 -17.06
CA VAL A 127 4.72 -11.31 -17.20
C VAL A 127 6.16 -11.28 -16.69
N LEU A 128 6.94 -10.25 -17.05
CA LEU A 128 8.31 -10.08 -16.55
C LEU A 128 8.37 -9.97 -15.04
N VAL A 129 7.48 -9.19 -14.44
CA VAL A 129 7.38 -9.08 -12.96
C VAL A 129 7.08 -10.44 -12.34
N MET A 130 6.10 -11.18 -12.87
CA MET A 130 5.72 -12.48 -12.34
C MET A 130 6.87 -13.49 -12.41
N VAL A 131 7.47 -13.61 -13.60
CA VAL A 131 8.59 -14.53 -13.84
C VAL A 131 9.79 -14.23 -12.96
N SER A 132 10.20 -12.97 -12.90
CA SER A 132 11.35 -12.55 -12.11
C SER A 132 11.10 -12.63 -10.61
N ALA A 133 9.90 -12.22 -10.14
CA ALA A 133 9.53 -12.27 -8.73
C ALA A 133 9.48 -13.71 -8.20
N THR A 134 8.84 -14.64 -8.93
CA THR A 134 8.74 -16.05 -8.53
C THR A 134 10.10 -16.70 -8.49
N SER A 135 10.95 -16.45 -9.51
CA SER A 135 12.30 -17.00 -9.57
C SER A 135 13.19 -16.43 -8.45
N LEU A 136 13.13 -15.13 -8.20
CA LEU A 136 13.86 -14.48 -7.12
C LEU A 136 13.40 -14.99 -5.75
N ALA A 137 12.09 -15.17 -5.55
CA ALA A 137 11.55 -15.73 -4.32
C ALA A 137 12.04 -17.16 -4.09
N ASN A 138 12.10 -17.99 -5.13
CA ASN A 138 12.60 -19.35 -5.02
C ASN A 138 14.09 -19.37 -4.64
N ILE A 139 14.93 -18.49 -5.23
CA ILE A 139 16.37 -18.41 -4.91
C ILE A 139 16.59 -17.95 -3.47
N GLN A 140 15.84 -16.94 -3.00
CA GLN A 140 16.08 -16.32 -1.70
C GLN A 140 15.47 -17.10 -0.52
N PHE A 141 14.37 -17.83 -0.76
CA PHE A 141 13.57 -18.47 0.28
C PHE A 141 13.45 -20.00 0.09
N SER A 142 14.42 -20.64 -0.59
CA SER A 142 14.40 -22.09 -0.86
C SER A 142 14.39 -22.95 0.42
N ASP A 143 14.99 -22.45 1.51
CA ASP A 143 15.18 -23.22 2.76
C ASP A 143 14.06 -22.97 3.80
N GLY A 144 13.00 -22.22 3.48
CA GLY A 144 11.92 -21.91 4.40
C GLY A 144 10.92 -23.04 4.59
N LEU A 145 10.39 -23.18 5.82
CA LEU A 145 9.18 -23.97 6.11
C LEU A 145 8.01 -23.36 5.33
N THR A 146 7.69 -23.93 4.17
CA THR A 146 6.66 -23.39 3.30
C THR A 146 5.33 -24.06 3.53
N SER A 147 4.31 -23.28 3.83
CA SER A 147 2.91 -23.72 3.81
C SER A 147 2.34 -23.83 2.39
N TYR A 148 3.14 -23.47 1.38
CA TYR A 148 2.70 -23.47 -0.02
C TYR A 148 3.04 -24.79 -0.71
N PRO A 149 2.16 -25.32 -1.59
CA PRO A 149 2.30 -26.65 -2.18
C PRO A 149 3.61 -26.86 -2.95
N SER A 150 4.12 -25.84 -3.61
CA SER A 150 5.30 -25.89 -4.48
C SER A 150 6.40 -24.90 -4.08
N GLY A 151 6.46 -24.51 -2.79
CA GLY A 151 7.45 -23.57 -2.29
C GLY A 151 7.13 -22.09 -2.53
N PHE A 152 8.03 -21.18 -2.13
CA PHE A 152 7.80 -19.74 -2.22
C PHE A 152 7.65 -19.22 -3.64
N GLY A 153 8.39 -19.75 -4.59
CA GLY A 153 8.34 -19.35 -6.00
C GLY A 153 7.37 -20.16 -6.85
N GLY A 154 6.75 -21.21 -6.28
CA GLY A 154 5.93 -22.14 -7.03
C GLY A 154 6.72 -22.93 -8.08
N VAL A 155 5.99 -23.68 -8.92
CA VAL A 155 6.60 -24.46 -10.01
C VAL A 155 7.35 -23.58 -11.01
N LEU A 156 6.75 -22.44 -11.39
CA LEU A 156 7.38 -21.51 -12.35
C LEU A 156 8.67 -20.92 -11.80
N GLY A 157 8.65 -20.45 -10.55
CA GLY A 157 9.84 -19.89 -9.92
C GLY A 157 10.96 -20.91 -9.80
N LYS A 158 10.64 -22.14 -9.43
CA LYS A 158 11.60 -23.24 -9.34
C LYS A 158 12.24 -23.54 -10.71
N THR A 159 11.44 -23.81 -11.73
CA THR A 159 11.94 -24.17 -13.07
C THR A 159 12.82 -23.07 -13.67
N ILE A 160 12.38 -21.81 -13.57
CA ILE A 160 13.13 -20.69 -14.16
C ILE A 160 14.39 -20.38 -13.35
N SER A 161 14.33 -20.42 -12.01
CA SER A 161 15.50 -20.18 -11.17
C SER A 161 16.57 -21.24 -11.38
N GLU A 162 16.21 -22.54 -11.49
CA GLU A 162 17.13 -23.63 -11.81
C GLU A 162 17.83 -23.38 -13.14
N SER A 163 17.08 -23.06 -14.21
CA SER A 163 17.64 -22.74 -15.53
C SER A 163 18.59 -21.52 -15.51
N VAL A 164 18.26 -20.51 -14.74
CA VAL A 164 19.13 -19.33 -14.63
C VAL A 164 20.39 -19.64 -13.81
N LEU A 165 20.27 -20.45 -12.76
CA LEU A 165 21.41 -20.86 -11.92
C LEU A 165 22.39 -21.81 -12.65
N GLU A 166 21.95 -22.56 -13.65
CA GLU A 166 22.84 -23.37 -14.52
C GLU A 166 23.80 -22.49 -15.32
N VAL A 167 23.37 -21.27 -15.69
CA VAL A 167 24.18 -20.36 -16.51
C VAL A 167 24.92 -19.33 -15.66
N PHE A 168 24.31 -18.87 -14.59
CA PHE A 168 24.82 -17.80 -13.73
C PHE A 168 25.01 -18.31 -12.30
N SER A 169 26.04 -17.79 -11.62
CA SER A 169 26.18 -18.02 -10.18
C SER A 169 24.99 -17.43 -9.40
N TYR A 170 24.80 -17.86 -8.16
CA TYR A 170 23.76 -17.35 -7.25
C TYR A 170 23.66 -15.81 -7.24
N THR A 171 24.80 -15.12 -7.10
CA THR A 171 24.84 -13.66 -7.09
C THR A 171 24.45 -13.06 -8.45
N GLY A 172 24.98 -13.64 -9.55
CA GLY A 172 24.66 -13.18 -10.90
C GLY A 172 23.19 -13.37 -11.24
N ALA A 173 22.64 -14.54 -10.94
CA ALA A 173 21.21 -14.85 -11.12
C ALA A 173 20.32 -13.88 -10.33
N SER A 174 20.65 -13.61 -9.06
CA SER A 174 19.89 -12.68 -8.22
C SER A 174 19.89 -11.25 -8.77
N VAL A 175 21.03 -10.76 -9.24
CA VAL A 175 21.15 -9.40 -9.82
C VAL A 175 20.37 -9.28 -11.13
N ILE A 176 20.48 -10.28 -12.02
CA ILE A 176 19.78 -10.28 -13.30
C ILE A 176 18.24 -10.33 -13.07
N LEU A 177 17.79 -11.25 -12.19
CA LEU A 177 16.37 -11.35 -11.89
C LEU A 177 15.82 -10.11 -11.21
N LEU A 178 16.59 -9.48 -10.32
CA LEU A 178 16.20 -8.21 -9.70
C LEU A 178 16.12 -7.08 -10.73
N ALA A 179 17.09 -6.98 -11.64
CA ALA A 179 17.05 -6.00 -12.73
C ALA A 179 15.83 -6.20 -13.64
N LEU A 180 15.52 -7.46 -13.97
CA LEU A 180 14.35 -7.83 -14.78
C LEU A 180 13.05 -7.52 -14.04
N PHE A 181 12.98 -7.75 -12.74
CA PHE A 181 11.84 -7.38 -11.89
C PHE A 181 11.60 -5.87 -11.90
N LEU A 182 12.63 -5.07 -11.65
CA LEU A 182 12.54 -3.61 -11.65
C LEU A 182 12.17 -3.05 -13.03
N PHE A 183 12.73 -3.61 -14.09
CA PHE A 183 12.37 -3.26 -15.46
C PHE A 183 10.90 -3.60 -15.77
N GLY A 184 10.48 -4.82 -15.46
CA GLY A 184 9.09 -5.26 -15.62
C GLY A 184 8.11 -4.39 -14.84
N LEU A 185 8.45 -4.04 -13.60
CA LEU A 185 7.65 -3.16 -12.76
C LEU A 185 7.54 -1.74 -13.36
N THR A 186 8.62 -1.22 -13.92
CA THR A 186 8.65 0.08 -14.61
C THR A 186 7.70 0.09 -15.80
N VAL A 187 7.78 -0.96 -16.63
CA VAL A 187 6.94 -1.10 -17.85
C VAL A 187 5.47 -1.32 -17.48
N PHE A 188 5.20 -2.17 -16.47
CA PHE A 188 3.83 -2.48 -16.04
C PHE A 188 3.13 -1.28 -15.40
N ALA A 189 3.78 -0.63 -14.43
CA ALA A 189 3.18 0.41 -13.63
C ALA A 189 3.43 1.83 -14.17
N GLU A 190 4.17 1.95 -15.29
CA GLU A 190 4.58 3.25 -15.85
C GLU A 190 5.22 4.17 -14.80
N ILE A 191 5.98 3.56 -13.89
CA ILE A 191 6.61 4.28 -12.79
C ILE A 191 7.77 5.10 -13.34
N SER A 192 7.69 6.41 -13.16
CA SER A 192 8.87 7.27 -13.29
C SER A 192 9.67 7.20 -11.99
N TRP A 193 10.82 6.51 -12.03
CA TRP A 193 11.72 6.41 -10.88
C TRP A 193 12.19 7.76 -10.35
N ILE A 194 12.30 8.75 -11.23
CA ILE A 194 12.66 10.12 -10.85
C ILE A 194 11.57 10.71 -9.95
N LEU A 195 10.30 10.60 -10.34
CA LEU A 195 9.17 11.09 -9.54
C LEU A 195 9.01 10.28 -8.24
N LEU A 196 9.32 8.99 -8.27
CA LEU A 196 9.29 8.14 -7.08
C LEU A 196 10.34 8.57 -6.06
N ILE A 197 11.58 8.81 -6.50
CA ILE A 197 12.68 9.27 -5.65
C ILE A 197 12.36 10.66 -5.07
N ASP A 198 11.82 11.56 -5.88
CA ASP A 198 11.41 12.89 -5.44
C ASP A 198 10.26 12.83 -4.42
N SER A 199 9.28 11.98 -4.68
CA SER A 199 8.16 11.74 -3.73
C SER A 199 8.64 11.10 -2.43
N LEU A 200 9.56 10.13 -2.48
CA LEU A 200 10.17 9.54 -1.29
C LEU A 200 10.99 10.58 -0.52
N GLY A 201 11.78 11.39 -1.24
CA GLY A 201 12.56 12.46 -0.62
C GLY A 201 11.68 13.48 0.10
N SER A 202 10.62 13.96 -0.54
CA SER A 202 9.67 14.91 0.06
C SER A 202 8.93 14.31 1.25
N THR A 203 8.48 13.07 1.15
CA THR A 203 7.82 12.35 2.24
C THR A 203 8.76 12.15 3.43
N THR A 204 10.02 11.80 3.18
CA THR A 204 11.04 11.63 4.23
C THR A 204 11.28 12.94 4.97
N ILE A 205 11.36 14.08 4.28
CA ILE A 205 11.53 15.40 4.88
C ILE A 205 10.30 15.76 5.73
N ILE A 206 9.09 15.49 5.26
CA ILE A 206 7.85 15.74 6.00
C ILE A 206 7.80 14.87 7.26
N CYS A 207 8.11 13.58 7.16
CA CYS A 207 8.16 12.66 8.29
C CYS A 207 9.24 13.07 9.31
N ALA A 208 10.43 13.41 8.87
CA ALA A 208 11.51 13.90 9.73
C ALA A 208 11.10 15.21 10.45
N GLY A 209 10.45 16.13 9.74
CA GLY A 209 9.90 17.35 10.31
C GLY A 209 8.80 17.09 11.35
N TRP A 210 7.93 16.13 11.09
CA TRP A 210 6.88 15.76 12.05
C TRP A 210 7.47 15.09 13.31
N ILE A 211 8.42 14.17 13.14
CA ILE A 211 9.12 13.52 14.27
C ILE A 211 9.87 14.56 15.12
N SER A 212 10.60 15.48 14.48
CA SER A 212 11.35 16.51 15.19
C SER A 212 10.44 17.45 15.99
N ARG A 213 9.28 17.84 15.44
CA ARG A 213 8.28 18.67 16.14
C ARG A 213 7.68 17.94 17.34
N THR A 214 7.28 16.69 17.16
CA THR A 214 6.72 15.86 18.24
C THR A 214 7.73 15.66 19.37
N PHE A 215 9.00 15.43 19.01
CA PHE A 215 10.07 15.29 19.99
C PHE A 215 10.39 16.60 20.72
N ALA A 216 10.37 17.73 20.01
CA ALA A 216 10.55 19.06 20.60
C ALA A 216 9.42 19.40 21.58
N GLU A 217 8.17 19.11 21.25
CA GLU A 217 7.03 19.28 22.15
C GLU A 217 7.14 18.40 23.39
N PHE A 218 7.58 17.17 23.22
CA PHE A 218 7.78 16.27 24.36
C PHE A 218 8.88 16.81 25.30
N ARG A 219 10.00 17.29 24.75
CA ARG A 219 11.06 17.92 25.55
C ARG A 219 10.57 19.18 26.27
N ARG A 220 9.78 20.03 25.60
CA ARG A 220 9.19 21.23 26.21
C ARG A 220 8.29 20.88 27.41
N LYS A 221 7.40 19.90 27.24
CA LYS A 221 6.53 19.41 28.33
C LYS A 221 7.32 18.81 29.51
N GLN A 222 8.44 18.16 29.26
CA GLN A 222 9.33 17.66 30.31
C GLN A 222 10.00 18.83 31.07
N LEU A 223 10.49 19.82 30.34
CA LEU A 223 11.12 21.01 30.91
C LEU A 223 10.13 21.84 31.76
N GLU A 224 8.93 22.04 31.25
CA GLU A 224 7.84 22.72 32.02
C GLU A 224 7.48 21.98 33.29
N LYS A 225 7.45 20.64 33.26
CA LYS A 225 7.22 19.83 34.47
C LYS A 225 8.35 19.96 35.48
N SER A 226 9.62 20.03 35.05
CA SER A 226 10.75 20.21 35.97
C SER A 226 10.72 21.59 36.63
N ILE A 227 10.51 22.66 35.84
CA ILE A 227 10.37 24.02 36.34
C ILE A 227 9.19 24.15 37.33
N ALA A 228 8.05 23.52 36.98
CA ALA A 228 6.89 23.53 37.88
C ALA A 228 7.14 22.76 39.19
N ARG A 229 7.97 21.71 39.19
CA ARG A 229 8.37 20.98 40.41
C ARG A 229 9.29 21.83 41.28
N GLU A 230 10.28 22.47 40.69
CA GLU A 230 11.19 23.39 41.41
C GLU A 230 10.44 24.55 42.04
N ALA A 231 9.54 25.19 41.29
CA ALA A 231 8.71 26.29 41.80
C ALA A 231 7.79 25.86 42.96
N ARG A 232 7.29 24.62 42.93
CA ARG A 232 6.49 24.04 44.04
C ARG A 232 7.36 23.78 45.27
N ALA A 233 8.56 23.21 45.06
CA ALA A 233 9.52 22.98 46.13
C ALA A 233 9.94 24.30 46.84
N GLU A 234 10.25 25.37 46.10
CA GLU A 234 10.55 26.64 46.66
C GLU A 234 9.38 27.25 47.46
N ARG A 235 8.15 27.12 46.94
CA ARG A 235 6.94 27.59 47.63
C ARG A 235 6.72 26.82 48.95
N SER A 236 6.93 25.52 48.95
CA SER A 236 6.79 24.69 50.18
C SER A 236 7.81 25.09 51.26
N VAL A 237 9.06 25.34 50.88
CA VAL A 237 10.12 25.82 51.77
C VAL A 237 9.80 27.20 52.36
N LYS A 238 9.30 28.12 51.53
CA LYS A 238 8.89 29.48 52.01
C LYS A 238 7.70 29.40 52.94
N VAL A 239 6.71 28.54 52.66
CA VAL A 239 5.55 28.35 53.55
C VAL A 239 5.96 27.75 54.88
N GLU A 240 6.85 26.74 54.88
CA GLU A 240 7.36 26.12 56.11
C GLU A 240 8.18 27.10 56.95
N ALA A 241 9.05 27.91 56.31
CA ALA A 241 9.79 28.95 57.00
C ALA A 241 8.87 30.05 57.61
N ALA A 242 7.79 30.42 56.89
CA ALA A 242 6.80 31.37 57.37
C ALA A 242 5.98 30.81 58.54
N SER A 243 5.63 29.54 58.54
CA SER A 243 4.92 28.85 59.61
C SER A 243 5.79 28.71 60.87
N LYS A 244 7.08 28.39 60.73
CA LYS A 244 8.03 28.36 61.83
C LYS A 244 8.22 29.74 62.48
N ARG A 245 8.26 30.81 61.68
CA ARG A 245 8.30 32.20 62.22
C ARG A 245 7.03 32.62 62.95
N LYS A 246 5.85 32.13 62.51
CA LYS A 246 4.57 32.39 63.24
C LYS A 246 4.51 31.64 64.59
N LEU A 247 5.02 30.42 64.67
CA LEU A 247 5.08 29.65 65.91
C LEU A 247 6.08 30.23 66.94
N GLN A 248 7.14 30.93 66.47
CA GLN A 248 8.13 31.59 67.35
C GLN A 248 7.67 32.94 67.89
N ARG A 249 6.60 33.53 67.35
CA ARG A 249 5.97 34.72 67.93
C ARG A 249 5.18 34.31 69.12
N THR A 250 5.73 34.48 70.30
CA THR A 250 5.08 34.28 71.62
C THR A 250 3.72 34.98 71.64
N PRO A 251 2.65 34.33 72.18
CA PRO A 251 1.38 34.99 72.32
C PRO A 251 1.51 36.13 73.27
N VAL A 252 1.02 37.33 72.87
CA VAL A 252 0.89 38.49 73.73
C VAL A 252 -0.10 38.12 74.81
N THR A 253 0.38 37.96 76.04
CA THR A 253 -0.49 37.72 77.25
C THR A 253 -1.24 39.06 77.44
N ILE A 254 -2.48 39.13 77.12
CA ILE A 254 -3.39 40.22 77.49
C ILE A 254 -3.75 40.00 78.94
N SER A 255 -3.09 40.77 79.89
CA SER A 255 -3.53 40.84 81.29
C SER A 255 -4.89 41.57 81.33
N ALA A 256 -5.89 40.90 81.87
CA ALA A 256 -7.16 41.53 82.11
C ALA A 256 -7.04 42.63 83.15
N PRO A 257 -7.71 43.77 83.01
CA PRO A 257 -7.70 44.83 84.01
C PRO A 257 -8.47 44.37 85.27
N GLU A 258 -7.84 44.50 86.43
CA GLU A 258 -8.47 44.30 87.72
C GLU A 258 -9.65 45.28 87.93
N ALA A 259 -10.83 44.78 88.18
CA ALA A 259 -12.01 45.52 88.60
C ALA A 259 -11.82 46.02 90.02
N LYS A 260 -11.88 47.35 90.25
CA LYS A 260 -12.11 47.99 91.55
C LYS A 260 -13.57 48.28 91.73
#